data_623aee4ac3729a07640b77ccbb61f868
#
_entry.id   623aee4ac3729a07640b77ccbb61f868
#
_cell.length_a   1.000
_cell.length_b   1.000
_cell.length_c   1.000
_cell.angle_alpha   90.00
_cell.angle_beta   90.00
_cell.angle_gamma   90.00
#
_symmetry.space_group_name_H-M   'P 1'
#
loop_
_entity.id
_entity.type
_entity.pdbx_description
1 polymer ?
#
loop_
_entity_poly.entity_id
_entity_poly.type
_entity_poly.pdbx_seq_one_letter_code
_entity_poly.pdbx_strand_id
1 'polypeptide(L)'
;MNEIYKKLMNCYEQVEKKISFKPELALVLGSGLGDFCDTLDIKETLEYAEIEGFPKSTVAGHKGRFVFGYCGKAPIVCMQGRVHYYEGYSVTDVVLPTRLMKLMGAKTLFLTNAAGGINPSFKAGDFMQICDHIIYNVPSPLIGANIDELGVRFPDMSEVYSKRLRKLVEEAAAEVNVPLKSGVYIQTSGPNYETPAEIRAFGRMGADAVGMSTAVEAVAARHCGMEVLGISCISNLAAGISPEKLSHKEVQETADKAAPMFRKLVTKAIEKISESE
;
A
#
# COMPACT_ATOMS: atom_id res chain seq x y z
N MET A 1 4.75 -3.29 29.14
CA MET A 1 4.09 -3.01 27.84
C MET A 1 5.16 -2.61 26.83
N ASN A 2 5.14 -3.17 25.64
CA ASN A 2 6.09 -2.86 24.56
C ASN A 2 5.97 -1.37 24.16
N GLU A 3 7.10 -0.66 23.97
CA GLU A 3 7.09 0.79 23.64
C GLU A 3 6.43 1.10 22.30
N ILE A 4 6.57 0.17 21.31
CA ILE A 4 5.89 0.30 20.01
C ILE A 4 4.37 0.21 20.19
N TYR A 5 3.92 -0.70 21.04
CA TYR A 5 2.49 -0.87 21.33
C TYR A 5 1.92 0.31 22.11
N LYS A 6 2.67 0.86 23.08
CA LYS A 6 2.27 2.09 23.78
C LYS A 6 2.09 3.26 22.80
N LYS A 7 3.06 3.44 21.89
CA LYS A 7 2.97 4.47 20.84
C LYS A 7 1.74 4.28 19.97
N LEU A 8 1.48 3.05 19.54
CA LEU A 8 0.29 2.71 18.74
C LEU A 8 -1.00 3.02 19.48
N MET A 9 -1.12 2.62 20.76
CA MET A 9 -2.31 2.87 21.56
C MET A 9 -2.51 4.36 21.83
N ASN A 10 -1.43 5.12 22.08
CA ASN A 10 -1.49 6.58 22.19
C ASN A 10 -2.06 7.25 20.91
N CYS A 11 -1.61 6.80 19.73
CA CYS A 11 -2.15 7.30 18.48
C CYS A 11 -3.64 6.90 18.33
N TYR A 12 -3.99 5.66 18.66
CA TYR A 12 -5.36 5.17 18.57
C TYR A 12 -6.34 5.94 19.45
N GLU A 13 -5.99 6.18 20.72
CA GLU A 13 -6.81 6.97 21.65
C GLU A 13 -7.06 8.40 21.17
N GLN A 14 -6.10 9.00 20.49
CA GLN A 14 -6.26 10.33 19.90
C GLN A 14 -7.21 10.30 18.70
N VAL A 15 -7.10 9.28 17.84
CA VAL A 15 -8.01 9.09 16.71
C VAL A 15 -9.43 8.83 17.20
N GLU A 16 -9.62 7.92 18.16
CA GLU A 16 -10.93 7.55 18.70
C GLU A 16 -11.69 8.74 19.32
N LYS A 17 -10.96 9.72 19.87
CA LYS A 17 -11.55 10.97 20.40
C LYS A 17 -11.99 11.94 19.31
N LYS A 18 -11.41 11.86 18.11
CA LYS A 18 -11.65 12.81 17.01
C LYS A 18 -12.54 12.27 15.91
N ILE A 19 -12.52 10.97 15.69
CA ILE A 19 -13.19 10.28 14.60
C ILE A 19 -14.20 9.28 15.13
N SER A 20 -15.44 9.45 14.70
CA SER A 20 -16.54 8.55 15.06
C SER A 20 -16.75 7.44 14.01
N PHE A 21 -16.26 7.65 12.80
CA PHE A 21 -16.41 6.75 11.68
C PHE A 21 -15.68 5.42 11.90
N LYS A 22 -16.32 4.30 11.58
CA LYS A 22 -15.78 2.94 11.74
C LYS A 22 -15.55 2.32 10.35
N PRO A 23 -14.33 2.29 9.85
CA PRO A 23 -14.01 1.68 8.56
C PRO A 23 -13.94 0.15 8.67
N GLU A 24 -14.32 -0.55 7.61
CA GLU A 24 -14.11 -1.99 7.45
C GLU A 24 -12.94 -2.29 6.52
N LEU A 25 -12.65 -1.40 5.57
CA LEU A 25 -11.54 -1.49 4.63
C LEU A 25 -10.59 -0.30 4.77
N ALA A 26 -9.29 -0.57 4.79
CA ALA A 26 -8.23 0.41 4.71
C ALA A 26 -7.63 0.43 3.30
N LEU A 27 -7.53 1.62 2.69
CA LEU A 27 -6.90 1.84 1.39
C LEU A 27 -5.66 2.71 1.55
N VAL A 28 -4.51 2.24 1.13
CA VAL A 28 -3.27 3.04 1.11
C VAL A 28 -2.99 3.51 -0.31
N LEU A 29 -3.00 4.82 -0.51
CA LEU A 29 -2.78 5.44 -1.81
C LEU A 29 -1.29 5.76 -2.02
N GLY A 30 -0.72 5.19 -3.08
CA GLY A 30 0.66 5.45 -3.51
C GLY A 30 0.82 6.77 -4.26
N SER A 31 2.07 7.08 -4.63
CA SER A 31 2.42 8.29 -5.38
C SER A 31 1.62 8.42 -6.68
N GLY A 32 1.05 9.61 -6.91
CA GLY A 32 0.20 9.90 -8.07
C GLY A 32 -1.21 9.31 -8.03
N LEU A 33 -1.60 8.59 -6.97
CA LEU A 33 -2.91 7.93 -6.85
C LEU A 33 -3.82 8.61 -5.83
N GLY A 34 -3.36 9.70 -5.20
CA GLY A 34 -4.04 10.40 -4.10
C GLY A 34 -5.42 10.97 -4.45
N ASP A 35 -5.67 11.29 -5.72
CA ASP A 35 -6.94 11.85 -6.21
C ASP A 35 -8.10 10.85 -6.17
N PHE A 36 -7.84 9.57 -5.86
CA PHE A 36 -8.90 8.60 -5.61
C PHE A 36 -9.84 9.04 -4.48
N CYS A 37 -9.31 9.73 -3.46
CA CYS A 37 -10.13 10.24 -2.35
C CYS A 37 -11.25 11.18 -2.80
N ASP A 38 -11.09 11.86 -3.94
CA ASP A 38 -12.11 12.78 -4.47
C ASP A 38 -13.35 12.05 -5.03
N THR A 39 -13.28 10.72 -5.15
CA THR A 39 -14.40 9.87 -5.57
C THR A 39 -15.25 9.37 -4.41
N LEU A 40 -14.84 9.61 -3.16
CA LEU A 40 -15.50 9.11 -1.97
C LEU A 40 -16.60 10.05 -1.49
N ASP A 41 -17.62 9.49 -0.87
CA ASP A 41 -18.54 10.24 0.00
C ASP A 41 -17.85 10.46 1.35
N ILE A 42 -17.01 11.53 1.40
CA ILE A 42 -16.18 11.85 2.56
C ILE A 42 -17.04 12.27 3.75
N LYS A 43 -16.82 11.66 4.89
CA LYS A 43 -17.49 11.98 6.16
C LYS A 43 -16.60 12.73 7.13
N GLU A 44 -15.35 12.28 7.30
CA GLU A 44 -14.38 12.85 8.23
C GLU A 44 -12.99 12.85 7.62
N THR A 45 -12.12 13.74 8.07
CA THR A 45 -10.69 13.75 7.74
C THR A 45 -9.86 13.99 8.98
N LEU A 46 -8.63 13.46 9.01
CA LEU A 46 -7.72 13.65 10.13
C LEU A 46 -6.29 13.79 9.59
N GLU A 47 -5.68 14.95 9.80
CA GLU A 47 -4.29 15.21 9.42
C GLU A 47 -3.32 14.42 10.31
N TYR A 48 -2.25 13.84 9.74
CA TYR A 48 -1.25 13.11 10.52
C TYR A 48 -0.59 14.00 11.58
N ALA A 49 -0.47 15.30 11.28
CA ALA A 49 0.08 16.29 12.19
C ALA A 49 -0.75 16.50 13.47
N GLU A 50 -2.01 16.10 13.45
CA GLU A 50 -2.92 16.21 14.60
C GLU A 50 -2.85 15.01 15.55
N ILE A 51 -2.08 13.97 15.17
CA ILE A 51 -1.87 12.77 15.98
C ILE A 51 -0.46 12.83 16.54
N GLU A 52 -0.33 13.12 17.84
CA GLU A 52 0.98 13.21 18.50
C GLU A 52 1.72 11.87 18.41
N GLY A 53 2.98 11.92 17.98
CA GLY A 53 3.84 10.75 17.80
C GLY A 53 3.61 9.98 16.49
N PHE A 54 2.64 10.36 15.65
CA PHE A 54 2.42 9.74 14.36
C PHE A 54 3.45 10.21 13.32
N PRO A 55 3.96 9.33 12.43
CA PRO A 55 4.91 9.72 11.40
C PRO A 55 4.26 10.61 10.33
N LYS A 56 5.01 11.60 9.82
CA LYS A 56 4.56 12.53 8.81
C LYS A 56 5.21 12.19 7.47
N SER A 57 4.42 12.14 6.40
CA SER A 57 4.99 12.01 5.06
C SER A 57 5.65 13.31 4.61
N THR A 58 6.86 13.18 4.05
CA THR A 58 7.66 14.30 3.52
C THR A 58 7.73 14.28 2.00
N VAL A 59 7.11 13.29 1.36
CA VAL A 59 7.11 13.11 -0.08
C VAL A 59 6.17 14.11 -0.76
N ALA A 60 6.68 14.79 -1.79
CA ALA A 60 5.87 15.72 -2.58
C ALA A 60 4.65 15.01 -3.19
N GLY A 61 3.47 15.65 -3.11
CA GLY A 61 2.21 15.08 -3.57
C GLY A 61 1.46 14.22 -2.55
N HIS A 62 2.07 13.89 -1.41
CA HIS A 62 1.40 13.23 -0.30
C HIS A 62 0.72 14.27 0.60
N LYS A 63 -0.61 14.20 0.75
CA LYS A 63 -1.36 15.15 1.60
C LYS A 63 -1.12 14.92 3.10
N GLY A 64 -0.76 13.70 3.51
CA GLY A 64 -0.42 13.39 4.91
C GLY A 64 -1.63 13.36 5.85
N ARG A 65 -2.72 12.70 5.43
CA ARG A 65 -3.96 12.61 6.19
C ARG A 65 -4.69 11.28 5.99
N PHE A 66 -5.55 10.96 6.93
CA PHE A 66 -6.61 9.96 6.77
C PHE A 66 -7.87 10.62 6.24
N VAL A 67 -8.55 9.95 5.33
CA VAL A 67 -9.86 10.32 4.79
C VAL A 67 -10.82 9.17 5.08
N PHE A 68 -11.91 9.45 5.80
CA PHE A 68 -12.93 8.47 6.18
C PHE A 68 -14.20 8.75 5.37
N GLY A 69 -14.79 7.72 4.82
CA GLY A 69 -15.99 7.87 4.01
C GLY A 69 -16.45 6.58 3.38
N TYR A 70 -17.31 6.70 2.40
CA TYR A 70 -17.86 5.56 1.69
C TYR A 70 -17.37 5.53 0.24
N CYS A 71 -16.97 4.34 -0.20
CA CYS A 71 -16.81 4.01 -1.60
C CYS A 71 -18.01 3.13 -2.00
N GLY A 72 -19.00 3.72 -2.68
CA GLY A 72 -20.31 3.08 -2.80
C GLY A 72 -20.94 2.86 -1.42
N LYS A 73 -21.13 1.61 -1.01
CA LYS A 73 -21.63 1.24 0.33
C LYS A 73 -20.53 0.87 1.32
N ALA A 74 -19.31 0.66 0.86
CA ALA A 74 -18.20 0.22 1.68
C ALA A 74 -17.67 1.34 2.58
N PRO A 75 -17.65 1.18 3.91
CA PRO A 75 -17.06 2.15 4.82
C PRO A 75 -15.53 1.96 4.82
N ILE A 76 -14.81 2.98 4.37
CA ILE A 76 -13.35 2.89 4.20
C ILE A 76 -12.60 4.01 4.92
N VAL A 77 -11.36 3.72 5.27
CA VAL A 77 -10.34 4.73 5.60
C VAL A 77 -9.28 4.74 4.50
N CYS A 78 -9.05 5.91 3.91
CA CYS A 78 -7.95 6.11 2.97
C CYS A 78 -6.77 6.79 3.66
N MET A 79 -5.59 6.18 3.52
CA MET A 79 -4.31 6.81 3.82
C MET A 79 -3.87 7.62 2.59
N GLN A 80 -4.13 8.94 2.60
CA GLN A 80 -3.78 9.85 1.50
C GLN A 80 -2.39 10.43 1.71
N GLY A 81 -1.39 9.62 1.38
CA GLY A 81 0.02 9.89 1.61
C GLY A 81 0.61 8.84 2.55
N ARG A 82 1.55 8.05 2.02
CA ARG A 82 2.28 6.98 2.71
C ARG A 82 3.56 7.51 3.34
N VAL A 83 3.99 6.87 4.41
CA VAL A 83 5.30 7.06 5.01
C VAL A 83 6.27 5.98 4.49
N HIS A 84 7.51 6.35 4.19
CA HIS A 84 8.48 5.43 3.62
C HIS A 84 9.72 5.27 4.51
N TYR A 85 10.39 4.12 4.37
CA TYR A 85 11.60 3.81 5.10
C TYR A 85 12.75 4.79 4.76
N TYR A 86 12.87 5.22 3.50
CA TYR A 86 13.87 6.19 3.07
C TYR A 86 13.68 7.61 3.62
N GLU A 87 12.54 7.91 4.23
CA GLU A 87 12.33 9.19 4.91
C GLU A 87 13.04 9.25 6.27
N GLY A 88 13.75 8.17 6.67
CA GLY A 88 14.52 8.08 7.91
C GLY A 88 13.74 7.52 9.09
N TYR A 89 12.53 7.07 8.88
CA TYR A 89 11.73 6.41 9.91
C TYR A 89 12.19 4.97 10.17
N SER A 90 12.05 4.50 11.40
CA SER A 90 12.17 3.08 11.70
C SER A 90 11.10 2.28 10.93
N VAL A 91 11.39 1.03 10.59
CA VAL A 91 10.39 0.17 9.93
C VAL A 91 9.12 0.01 10.77
N THR A 92 9.23 0.06 12.10
CA THR A 92 8.08 0.01 13.01
C THR A 92 7.19 1.25 12.93
N ASP A 93 7.78 2.42 12.64
CA ASP A 93 7.04 3.65 12.39
C ASP A 93 6.41 3.65 10.99
N VAL A 94 7.10 3.09 10.00
CA VAL A 94 6.55 2.94 8.64
C VAL A 94 5.27 2.11 8.63
N VAL A 95 5.18 1.06 9.47
CA VAL A 95 3.99 0.20 9.55
C VAL A 95 2.99 0.59 10.65
N LEU A 96 3.29 1.63 11.44
CA LEU A 96 2.38 2.11 12.48
C LEU A 96 1.02 2.52 11.91
N PRO A 97 0.92 3.22 10.74
CA PRO A 97 -0.35 3.51 10.10
C PRO A 97 -1.20 2.27 9.80
N THR A 98 -0.59 1.21 9.29
CA THR A 98 -1.27 -0.06 8.99
C THR A 98 -1.90 -0.67 10.25
N ARG A 99 -1.13 -0.72 11.34
CA ARG A 99 -1.60 -1.22 12.64
C ARG A 99 -2.70 -0.33 13.23
N LEU A 100 -2.57 0.99 13.05
CA LEU A 100 -3.57 1.96 13.50
C LEU A 100 -4.90 1.77 12.77
N MET A 101 -4.89 1.60 11.44
CA MET A 101 -6.09 1.32 10.65
C MET A 101 -6.77 0.01 11.07
N LYS A 102 -5.99 -1.02 11.46
CA LYS A 102 -6.55 -2.24 12.08
C LYS A 102 -7.31 -1.93 13.37
N LEU A 103 -6.74 -1.13 14.27
CA LEU A 103 -7.42 -0.74 15.52
C LEU A 103 -8.67 0.11 15.27
N MET A 104 -8.69 0.93 14.22
CA MET A 104 -9.88 1.68 13.79
C MET A 104 -11.03 0.77 13.34
N GLY A 105 -10.77 -0.51 13.03
CA GLY A 105 -11.79 -1.49 12.66
C GLY A 105 -11.58 -2.16 11.30
N ALA A 106 -10.62 -1.71 10.50
CA ALA A 106 -10.38 -2.28 9.18
C ALA A 106 -9.97 -3.77 9.25
N LYS A 107 -10.68 -4.59 8.50
CA LYS A 107 -10.43 -6.04 8.36
C LYS A 107 -9.58 -6.34 7.14
N THR A 108 -9.70 -5.53 6.11
CA THR A 108 -9.00 -5.64 4.82
C THR A 108 -8.08 -4.45 4.63
N LEU A 109 -6.83 -4.71 4.20
CA LEU A 109 -5.87 -3.70 3.76
C LEU A 109 -5.66 -3.78 2.26
N PHE A 110 -6.05 -2.74 1.54
CA PHE A 110 -5.82 -2.58 0.12
C PHE A 110 -4.63 -1.63 -0.09
N LEU A 111 -3.51 -2.18 -0.50
CA LEU A 111 -2.28 -1.45 -0.77
C LEU A 111 -2.18 -1.06 -2.25
N THR A 112 -1.85 0.20 -2.52
CA THR A 112 -1.52 0.63 -3.88
C THR A 112 -0.18 1.33 -3.91
N ASN A 113 0.54 1.24 -5.02
CA ASN A 113 1.83 1.90 -5.21
C ASN A 113 2.09 2.23 -6.68
N ALA A 114 3.06 3.11 -6.93
CA ALA A 114 3.76 3.20 -8.20
C ALA A 114 4.98 2.28 -8.15
N ALA A 115 5.27 1.57 -9.23
CA ALA A 115 6.37 0.61 -9.30
C ALA A 115 7.07 0.64 -10.66
N GLY A 116 8.37 0.35 -10.68
CA GLY A 116 9.14 0.12 -11.88
C GLY A 116 8.93 -1.31 -12.40
N GLY A 117 8.55 -1.48 -13.66
CA GLY A 117 8.34 -2.78 -14.29
C GLY A 117 9.68 -3.48 -14.58
N ILE A 118 9.87 -4.69 -14.05
CA ILE A 118 11.02 -5.56 -14.33
C ILE A 118 10.66 -6.58 -15.42
N ASN A 119 9.43 -7.10 -15.36
CA ASN A 119 8.93 -8.07 -16.33
C ASN A 119 8.86 -7.44 -17.73
N PRO A 120 9.50 -8.03 -18.76
CA PRO A 120 9.54 -7.47 -20.11
C PRO A 120 8.17 -7.39 -20.81
N SER A 121 7.16 -8.08 -20.30
CA SER A 121 5.78 -7.98 -20.83
C SER A 121 5.01 -6.79 -20.29
N PHE A 122 5.56 -6.05 -19.32
CA PHE A 122 4.91 -4.89 -18.70
C PHE A 122 5.22 -3.61 -19.49
N LYS A 123 4.29 -2.67 -19.41
CA LYS A 123 4.38 -1.33 -20.01
C LYS A 123 4.02 -0.28 -18.96
N ALA A 124 4.54 0.92 -19.12
CA ALA A 124 4.11 2.07 -18.32
C ALA A 124 2.60 2.28 -18.49
N GLY A 125 1.88 2.41 -17.38
CA GLY A 125 0.43 2.50 -17.32
C GLY A 125 -0.28 1.17 -17.06
N ASP A 126 0.41 0.02 -17.09
CA ASP A 126 -0.18 -1.27 -16.71
C ASP A 126 -0.48 -1.32 -15.20
N PHE A 127 -1.53 -2.08 -14.83
CA PHE A 127 -1.80 -2.45 -13.45
C PHE A 127 -1.42 -3.90 -13.20
N MET A 128 -0.70 -4.13 -12.10
CA MET A 128 -0.30 -5.45 -11.65
C MET A 128 -0.88 -5.72 -10.26
N GLN A 129 -1.74 -6.73 -10.14
CA GLN A 129 -2.06 -7.26 -8.82
C GLN A 129 -0.83 -7.97 -8.24
N ILE A 130 -0.52 -7.70 -7.00
CA ILE A 130 0.60 -8.32 -6.29
C ILE A 130 0.14 -9.70 -5.81
N CYS A 131 0.80 -10.76 -6.29
CA CYS A 131 0.52 -12.11 -5.85
C CYS A 131 1.44 -12.59 -4.74
N ASP A 132 2.65 -12.04 -4.66
CA ASP A 132 3.66 -12.29 -3.63
C ASP A 132 4.67 -11.15 -3.59
N HIS A 133 5.57 -11.15 -2.60
CA HIS A 133 6.62 -10.14 -2.50
C HIS A 133 7.97 -10.68 -2.05
N ILE A 134 9.01 -9.90 -2.36
CA ILE A 134 10.37 -10.04 -1.83
C ILE A 134 10.70 -8.75 -1.07
N ILE A 135 11.27 -8.85 0.12
CA ILE A 135 11.82 -7.71 0.86
C ILE A 135 13.34 -7.74 0.74
N TYR A 136 13.92 -6.67 0.15
CA TYR A 136 15.35 -6.54 -0.07
C TYR A 136 15.89 -5.26 0.57
N ASN A 137 16.93 -5.38 1.40
CA ASN A 137 17.57 -4.25 2.13
C ASN A 137 16.63 -3.44 3.06
N VAL A 138 15.51 -4.00 3.48
CA VAL A 138 14.62 -3.40 4.47
C VAL A 138 14.41 -4.40 5.59
N PRO A 139 14.56 -4.01 6.86
CA PRO A 139 14.35 -4.94 7.97
C PRO A 139 12.88 -5.36 8.09
N SER A 140 12.65 -6.58 8.58
CA SER A 140 11.27 -6.99 8.91
C SER A 140 10.68 -6.13 10.02
N PRO A 141 9.41 -5.69 9.92
CA PRO A 141 8.73 -4.91 10.96
C PRO A 141 8.42 -5.72 12.22
N LEU A 142 8.74 -7.03 12.23
CA LEU A 142 8.51 -7.96 13.34
C LEU A 142 9.79 -8.27 14.13
N ILE A 143 10.93 -7.64 13.79
CA ILE A 143 12.18 -7.79 14.55
C ILE A 143 12.02 -7.17 15.94
N GLY A 144 12.49 -7.90 16.96
CA GLY A 144 12.41 -7.50 18.36
C GLY A 144 11.47 -8.38 19.18
N ALA A 145 11.04 -7.92 20.33
CA ALA A 145 10.06 -8.60 21.17
C ALA A 145 8.70 -8.63 20.48
N ASN A 146 8.01 -9.77 20.53
CA ASN A 146 6.67 -9.87 19.98
C ASN A 146 5.70 -8.89 20.70
N ILE A 147 4.68 -8.48 19.98
CA ILE A 147 3.53 -7.72 20.50
C ILE A 147 2.33 -8.66 20.39
N ASP A 148 2.12 -9.43 21.46
CA ASP A 148 1.11 -10.51 21.46
C ASP A 148 -0.31 -10.01 21.19
N GLU A 149 -0.58 -8.74 21.57
CA GLU A 149 -1.84 -8.06 21.29
C GLU A 149 -2.12 -7.82 19.79
N LEU A 150 -1.06 -7.84 18.98
CA LEU A 150 -1.17 -7.67 17.51
C LEU A 150 -1.15 -8.99 16.76
N GLY A 151 -0.45 -10.00 17.27
CA GLY A 151 -0.38 -11.29 16.58
C GLY A 151 0.69 -12.23 17.12
N VAL A 152 0.78 -13.39 16.49
CA VAL A 152 1.71 -14.46 16.90
C VAL A 152 3.16 -14.11 16.54
N ARG A 153 4.12 -14.65 17.29
CA ARG A 153 5.57 -14.43 17.08
C ARG A 153 6.06 -14.83 15.68
N PHE A 154 5.53 -15.91 15.14
CA PHE A 154 5.91 -16.48 13.85
C PHE A 154 4.67 -16.62 12.95
N PRO A 155 4.20 -15.51 12.33
CA PRO A 155 3.04 -15.57 11.45
C PRO A 155 3.36 -16.32 10.16
N ASP A 156 2.40 -17.11 9.68
CA ASP A 156 2.49 -17.73 8.37
C ASP A 156 2.34 -16.70 7.24
N MET A 157 3.31 -16.67 6.34
CA MET A 157 3.36 -15.77 5.18
C MET A 157 3.19 -16.52 3.84
N SER A 158 2.72 -17.78 3.86
CA SER A 158 2.48 -18.56 2.63
C SER A 158 1.39 -17.96 1.74
N GLU A 159 0.48 -17.16 2.32
CA GLU A 159 -0.54 -16.43 1.60
C GLU A 159 -0.69 -15.02 2.21
N VAL A 160 0.25 -14.12 1.89
CA VAL A 160 0.16 -12.72 2.35
C VAL A 160 -0.96 -11.99 1.63
N TYR A 161 -0.99 -12.08 0.31
CA TYR A 161 -2.02 -11.48 -0.53
C TYR A 161 -3.15 -12.49 -0.77
N SER A 162 -4.32 -12.21 -0.19
CA SER A 162 -5.48 -13.11 -0.19
C SER A 162 -5.88 -13.56 -1.59
N LYS A 163 -5.90 -14.87 -1.84
CA LYS A 163 -6.38 -15.45 -3.10
C LYS A 163 -7.84 -15.09 -3.36
N ARG A 164 -8.66 -15.04 -2.30
CA ARG A 164 -10.06 -14.60 -2.38
C ARG A 164 -10.15 -13.18 -2.92
N LEU A 165 -9.43 -12.24 -2.31
CA LEU A 165 -9.46 -10.84 -2.72
C LEU A 165 -8.89 -10.63 -4.13
N ARG A 166 -7.81 -11.33 -4.48
CA ARG A 166 -7.23 -11.28 -5.83
C ARG A 166 -8.23 -11.71 -6.91
N LYS A 167 -9.00 -12.78 -6.65
CA LYS A 167 -10.05 -13.22 -7.57
C LYS A 167 -11.14 -12.15 -7.74
N LEU A 168 -11.58 -11.50 -6.67
CA LEU A 168 -12.54 -10.40 -6.74
C LEU A 168 -12.02 -9.22 -7.57
N VAL A 169 -10.73 -8.93 -7.48
CA VAL A 169 -10.09 -7.88 -8.30
C VAL A 169 -9.99 -8.28 -9.77
N GLU A 170 -9.69 -9.54 -10.08
CA GLU A 170 -9.71 -10.04 -11.46
C GLU A 170 -11.10 -9.92 -12.08
N GLU A 171 -12.14 -10.28 -11.33
CA GLU A 171 -13.54 -10.10 -11.75
C GLU A 171 -13.90 -8.62 -11.93
N ALA A 172 -13.49 -7.75 -10.98
CA ALA A 172 -13.68 -6.31 -11.08
C ALA A 172 -13.00 -5.74 -12.34
N ALA A 173 -11.76 -6.11 -12.59
CA ALA A 173 -10.99 -5.67 -13.76
C ALA A 173 -11.67 -6.06 -15.07
N ALA A 174 -12.19 -7.30 -15.16
CA ALA A 174 -12.94 -7.77 -16.31
C ALA A 174 -14.24 -6.97 -16.53
N GLU A 175 -15.01 -6.69 -15.47
CA GLU A 175 -16.27 -5.94 -15.55
C GLU A 175 -16.06 -4.49 -16.03
N VAL A 176 -14.98 -3.84 -15.59
CA VAL A 176 -14.69 -2.46 -15.99
C VAL A 176 -13.79 -2.35 -17.22
N ASN A 177 -13.44 -3.48 -17.84
CA ASN A 177 -12.55 -3.58 -19.00
C ASN A 177 -11.18 -2.92 -18.77
N VAL A 178 -10.58 -3.13 -17.60
CA VAL A 178 -9.22 -2.68 -17.27
C VAL A 178 -8.28 -3.88 -17.32
N PRO A 179 -7.25 -3.87 -18.19
CA PRO A 179 -6.26 -4.94 -18.22
C PRO A 179 -5.53 -5.04 -16.86
N LEU A 180 -5.45 -6.25 -16.31
CA LEU A 180 -4.78 -6.52 -15.04
C LEU A 180 -3.75 -7.62 -15.24
N LYS A 181 -2.51 -7.33 -14.85
CA LYS A 181 -1.41 -8.29 -14.76
C LYS A 181 -1.36 -8.89 -13.36
N SER A 182 -0.58 -9.95 -13.19
CA SER A 182 -0.25 -10.52 -11.87
C SER A 182 1.26 -10.69 -11.78
N GLY A 183 1.85 -10.46 -10.61
CA GLY A 183 3.29 -10.59 -10.46
C GLY A 183 3.78 -10.44 -9.03
N VAL A 184 5.09 -10.69 -8.86
CA VAL A 184 5.83 -10.58 -7.61
C VAL A 184 6.42 -9.18 -7.50
N TYR A 185 6.15 -8.51 -6.37
CA TYR A 185 6.69 -7.20 -6.08
C TYR A 185 7.93 -7.31 -5.21
N ILE A 186 9.03 -6.62 -5.56
CA ILE A 186 10.20 -6.49 -4.69
C ILE A 186 10.26 -5.10 -4.06
N GLN A 187 10.37 -5.06 -2.73
CA GLN A 187 10.60 -3.83 -1.98
C GLN A 187 12.08 -3.62 -1.74
N THR A 188 12.59 -2.43 -2.14
CA THR A 188 13.92 -1.92 -1.79
C THR A 188 13.82 -0.77 -0.77
N SER A 189 14.95 -0.37 -0.20
CA SER A 189 15.00 0.74 0.76
C SER A 189 14.79 2.11 0.13
N GLY A 190 15.24 2.31 -1.12
CA GLY A 190 15.40 3.66 -1.68
C GLY A 190 16.45 4.48 -0.90
N PRO A 191 16.52 5.83 -1.09
CA PRO A 191 15.71 6.65 -2.01
C PRO A 191 16.20 6.66 -3.47
N ASN A 192 17.41 6.12 -3.75
CA ASN A 192 17.89 6.02 -5.12
C ASN A 192 17.14 4.93 -5.88
N TYR A 193 16.91 5.16 -7.17
CA TYR A 193 16.50 4.10 -8.07
C TYR A 193 17.61 3.04 -8.17
N GLU A 194 17.22 1.83 -8.52
CA GLU A 194 18.10 0.68 -8.65
C GLU A 194 19.06 0.86 -9.84
N THR A 195 20.21 0.22 -9.75
CA THR A 195 21.11 0.08 -10.90
C THR A 195 20.61 -0.97 -11.88
N PRO A 196 21.00 -0.94 -13.16
CA PRO A 196 20.67 -2.00 -14.11
C PRO A 196 21.13 -3.40 -13.68
N ALA A 197 22.21 -3.49 -12.87
CA ALA A 197 22.69 -4.76 -12.34
C ALA A 197 21.75 -5.32 -11.25
N GLU A 198 21.27 -4.46 -10.36
CA GLU A 198 20.27 -4.82 -9.35
C GLU A 198 18.97 -5.28 -10.00
N ILE A 199 18.47 -4.56 -11.00
CA ILE A 199 17.25 -4.94 -11.74
C ILE A 199 17.39 -6.31 -12.40
N ARG A 200 18.55 -6.61 -13.04
CA ARG A 200 18.79 -7.95 -13.57
C ARG A 200 18.85 -9.04 -12.50
N ALA A 201 19.39 -8.72 -11.32
CA ALA A 201 19.43 -9.64 -10.18
C ALA A 201 18.01 -9.89 -9.66
N PHE A 202 17.21 -8.85 -9.47
CA PHE A 202 15.83 -8.95 -8.99
C PHE A 202 14.95 -9.75 -9.95
N GLY A 203 15.07 -9.55 -11.26
CA GLY A 203 14.39 -10.37 -12.25
C GLY A 203 14.76 -11.86 -12.15
N ARG A 204 16.04 -12.18 -11.87
CA ARG A 204 16.49 -13.57 -11.62
C ARG A 204 15.97 -14.16 -10.31
N MET A 205 15.68 -13.32 -9.31
CA MET A 205 15.01 -13.72 -8.06
C MET A 205 13.52 -13.97 -8.26
N GLY A 206 12.96 -13.64 -9.42
CA GLY A 206 11.55 -13.83 -9.75
C GLY A 206 10.67 -12.59 -9.52
N ALA A 207 11.26 -11.41 -9.32
CA ALA A 207 10.50 -10.16 -9.20
C ALA A 207 10.03 -9.65 -10.56
N ASP A 208 8.76 -9.20 -10.63
CA ASP A 208 8.11 -8.61 -11.81
C ASP A 208 8.07 -7.08 -11.76
N ALA A 209 8.05 -6.50 -10.57
CA ALA A 209 8.04 -5.06 -10.35
C ALA A 209 8.81 -4.69 -9.08
N VAL A 210 9.37 -3.48 -9.04
CA VAL A 210 10.18 -2.96 -7.93
C VAL A 210 9.65 -1.63 -7.42
N GLY A 211 9.76 -1.40 -6.11
CA GLY A 211 9.47 -0.12 -5.48
C GLY A 211 9.96 -0.06 -4.04
N MET A 212 9.60 1.01 -3.33
CA MET A 212 10.22 1.38 -2.04
C MET A 212 9.21 1.36 -0.87
N SER A 213 8.15 0.55 -0.96
CA SER A 213 7.04 0.51 0.00
C SER A 213 6.31 -0.83 -0.03
N THR A 214 5.17 -0.94 0.68
CA THR A 214 4.14 -1.97 0.45
C THR A 214 4.42 -3.31 1.14
N ALA A 215 5.56 -3.96 0.90
CA ALA A 215 5.79 -5.31 1.43
C ALA A 215 5.88 -5.36 2.96
N VAL A 216 6.54 -4.39 3.60
CA VAL A 216 6.59 -4.31 5.06
C VAL A 216 5.21 -4.01 5.67
N GLU A 217 4.38 -3.22 4.97
CA GLU A 217 2.99 -2.94 5.37
C GLU A 217 2.14 -4.20 5.26
N ALA A 218 2.31 -4.98 4.18
CA ALA A 218 1.64 -6.25 3.99
C ALA A 218 2.01 -7.27 5.09
N VAL A 219 3.30 -7.35 5.47
CA VAL A 219 3.75 -8.18 6.60
C VAL A 219 3.09 -7.76 7.91
N ALA A 220 3.06 -6.45 8.20
CA ALA A 220 2.44 -5.94 9.43
C ALA A 220 0.93 -6.18 9.47
N ALA A 221 0.23 -5.99 8.34
CA ALA A 221 -1.20 -6.24 8.21
C ALA A 221 -1.51 -7.73 8.41
N ARG A 222 -0.75 -8.60 7.78
CA ARG A 222 -0.91 -10.04 7.92
C ARG A 222 -0.66 -10.50 9.35
N HIS A 223 0.37 -9.94 10.01
CA HIS A 223 0.66 -10.20 11.42
C HIS A 223 -0.51 -9.84 12.34
N CYS A 224 -1.20 -8.72 12.11
CA CYS A 224 -2.36 -8.33 12.91
C CYS A 224 -3.71 -8.83 12.36
N GLY A 225 -3.69 -9.88 11.52
CA GLY A 225 -4.88 -10.62 11.08
C GLY A 225 -5.77 -9.89 10.09
N MET A 226 -5.22 -8.95 9.30
CA MET A 226 -5.94 -8.36 8.17
C MET A 226 -5.80 -9.25 6.93
N GLU A 227 -6.83 -9.28 6.08
CA GLU A 227 -6.66 -9.72 4.69
C GLU A 227 -5.97 -8.64 3.89
N VAL A 228 -5.04 -9.02 3.02
CA VAL A 228 -4.24 -8.07 2.24
C VAL A 228 -4.47 -8.23 0.76
N LEU A 229 -4.57 -7.11 0.07
CA LEU A 229 -4.60 -6.98 -1.38
C LEU A 229 -3.60 -5.91 -1.79
N GLY A 230 -2.95 -6.07 -2.95
CA GLY A 230 -2.03 -5.08 -3.49
C GLY A 230 -2.18 -4.90 -5.00
N ILE A 231 -2.18 -3.64 -5.45
CA ILE A 231 -2.10 -3.28 -6.87
C ILE A 231 -0.97 -2.28 -7.07
N SER A 232 -0.05 -2.61 -7.98
CA SER A 232 0.97 -1.70 -8.47
C SER A 232 0.51 -1.05 -9.77
N CYS A 233 0.65 0.27 -9.88
CA CYS A 233 0.66 0.99 -11.15
C CYS A 233 2.10 0.96 -11.67
N ILE A 234 2.34 0.34 -12.80
CA ILE A 234 3.66 0.33 -13.46
C ILE A 234 3.89 1.73 -14.03
N SER A 235 4.61 2.57 -13.29
CA SER A 235 4.81 3.98 -13.66
C SER A 235 5.88 4.17 -14.72
N ASN A 236 6.84 3.27 -14.77
CA ASN A 236 7.99 3.27 -15.68
C ASN A 236 8.53 1.85 -15.83
N LEU A 237 9.38 1.62 -16.80
CA LEU A 237 10.20 0.42 -16.82
C LEU A 237 11.42 0.63 -15.93
N ALA A 238 11.84 -0.41 -15.20
CA ALA A 238 12.94 -0.34 -14.27
C ALA A 238 14.30 -0.06 -14.98
N ALA A 239 15.30 0.37 -14.20
CA ALA A 239 16.60 0.80 -14.72
C ALA A 239 17.26 -0.23 -15.66
N GLY A 240 17.68 0.20 -16.83
CA GLY A 240 18.36 -0.63 -17.84
C GLY A 240 17.44 -1.52 -18.67
N ILE A 241 16.12 -1.46 -18.48
CA ILE A 241 15.11 -2.09 -19.36
C ILE A 241 14.71 -1.11 -20.46
N SER A 242 14.48 0.16 -20.11
CA SER A 242 14.34 1.27 -21.06
C SER A 242 15.67 2.05 -21.16
N PRO A 243 16.01 2.65 -22.32
CA PRO A 243 17.15 3.54 -22.46
C PRO A 243 16.95 4.91 -21.77
N GLU A 244 15.73 5.24 -21.36
CA GLU A 244 15.38 6.52 -20.75
C GLU A 244 15.86 6.61 -19.29
N LYS A 245 16.21 7.84 -18.86
CA LYS A 245 16.60 8.11 -17.48
C LYS A 245 15.35 8.19 -16.61
N LEU A 246 15.35 7.47 -15.48
CA LEU A 246 14.26 7.50 -14.50
C LEU A 246 14.17 8.85 -13.81
N SER A 247 12.94 9.32 -13.62
CA SER A 247 12.66 10.54 -12.87
C SER A 247 11.32 10.43 -12.13
N HIS A 248 11.21 11.11 -10.99
CA HIS A 248 9.95 11.19 -10.25
C HIS A 248 8.84 11.88 -11.05
N LYS A 249 9.21 12.78 -11.96
CA LYS A 249 8.28 13.46 -12.87
C LYS A 249 7.60 12.48 -13.81
N GLU A 250 8.35 11.54 -14.41
CA GLU A 250 7.80 10.49 -15.27
C GLU A 250 6.81 9.60 -14.52
N VAL A 251 7.16 9.23 -13.28
CA VAL A 251 6.29 8.46 -12.38
C VAL A 251 4.95 9.18 -12.19
N GLN A 252 4.98 10.50 -11.90
CA GLN A 252 3.76 11.29 -11.69
C GLN A 252 2.94 11.40 -12.97
N GLU A 253 3.55 11.75 -14.10
CA GLU A 253 2.87 11.90 -15.40
C GLU A 253 2.17 10.60 -15.85
N THR A 254 2.82 9.45 -15.59
CA THR A 254 2.23 8.14 -15.92
C THR A 254 1.08 7.81 -14.98
N ALA A 255 1.24 8.07 -13.69
CA ALA A 255 0.17 7.88 -12.71
C ALA A 255 -1.07 8.75 -13.05
N ASP A 256 -0.86 10.01 -13.41
CA ASP A 256 -1.94 10.92 -13.82
C ASP A 256 -2.71 10.39 -15.05
N LYS A 257 -1.98 9.86 -16.05
CA LYS A 257 -2.59 9.24 -17.23
C LYS A 257 -3.36 7.96 -16.90
N ALA A 258 -2.88 7.18 -15.95
CA ALA A 258 -3.50 5.93 -15.50
C ALA A 258 -4.66 6.17 -14.51
N ALA A 259 -4.75 7.32 -13.86
CA ALA A 259 -5.70 7.63 -12.79
C ALA A 259 -7.18 7.34 -13.15
N PRO A 260 -7.70 7.61 -14.35
CA PRO A 260 -9.09 7.27 -14.68
C PRO A 260 -9.37 5.77 -14.65
N MET A 261 -8.45 4.94 -15.18
CA MET A 261 -8.58 3.48 -15.16
C MET A 261 -8.35 2.93 -13.75
N PHE A 262 -7.39 3.50 -13.01
CA PHE A 262 -7.15 3.15 -11.61
C PHE A 262 -8.41 3.37 -10.77
N ARG A 263 -9.05 4.54 -10.87
CA ARG A 263 -10.29 4.84 -10.15
C ARG A 263 -11.39 3.81 -10.45
N LYS A 264 -11.62 3.47 -11.73
CA LYS A 264 -12.61 2.46 -12.12
C LYS A 264 -12.31 1.10 -11.49
N LEU A 265 -11.07 0.65 -11.59
CA LEU A 265 -10.64 -0.65 -11.06
C LEU A 265 -10.78 -0.73 -9.55
N VAL A 266 -10.24 0.27 -8.83
CA VAL A 266 -10.22 0.26 -7.35
C VAL A 266 -11.64 0.42 -6.78
N THR A 267 -12.46 1.32 -7.35
CA THR A 267 -13.87 1.45 -6.94
C THR A 267 -14.60 0.12 -7.09
N LYS A 268 -14.50 -0.51 -8.28
CA LYS A 268 -15.19 -1.78 -8.52
C LYS A 268 -14.67 -2.92 -7.64
N ALA A 269 -13.36 -2.94 -7.39
CA ALA A 269 -12.76 -3.92 -6.48
C ALA A 269 -13.29 -3.75 -5.04
N ILE A 270 -13.37 -2.52 -4.54
CA ILE A 270 -13.90 -2.23 -3.20
C ILE A 270 -15.38 -2.63 -3.10
N GLU A 271 -16.19 -2.32 -4.11
CA GLU A 271 -17.60 -2.74 -4.17
C GLU A 271 -17.73 -4.26 -4.03
N LYS A 272 -17.00 -5.02 -4.86
CA LYS A 272 -17.04 -6.50 -4.81
C LYS A 272 -16.56 -7.07 -3.48
N ILE A 273 -15.52 -6.48 -2.89
CA ILE A 273 -15.02 -6.90 -1.57
C ILE A 273 -16.12 -6.69 -0.52
N SER A 274 -16.72 -5.51 -0.48
CA SER A 274 -17.79 -5.18 0.48
C SER A 274 -19.05 -6.04 0.30
N GLU A 275 -19.38 -6.46 -0.93
CA GLU A 275 -20.50 -7.35 -1.22
C GLU A 275 -20.24 -8.80 -0.82
N SER A 276 -18.98 -9.18 -0.61
CA SER A 276 -18.53 -10.54 -0.28
C SER A 276 -18.31 -10.78 1.23
N GLU A 277 -18.37 -9.73 2.05
CA GLU A 277 -18.28 -9.75 3.52
C GLU A 277 -19.68 -9.88 4.15
#